data_a021ebe4dab8f5b674f8d50377372f91
#
_entry.id   a021ebe4dab8f5b674f8d50377372f91
#
_cell.length_a   1.000
_cell.length_b   1.000
_cell.length_c   1.000
_cell.angle_alpha   90.00
_cell.angle_beta   90.00
_cell.angle_gamma   90.00
#
_symmetry.space_group_name_H-M   'P 1'
#
loop_
_entity.id
_entity.type
_entity.pdbx_description
1 polymer ?
#
loop_
_entity_poly.entity_id
_entity_poly.type
_entity_poly.pdbx_seq_one_letter_code
_entity_poly.pdbx_strand_id
1 'polypeptide(L)'
;MTPRQFEGLNLEAKTKVPGKLWGSDSKEDKVVFMEGELLCGVLDKAAFGASDYGLVHSIYELYGPEIAGRLLGILSRLFTKFLQHRAFTCRMDDLMLTPTGDGKRNDLLEKGKNLGPEGAVENFPSLSTTPKAEIPAALRALLEDVLRDDNKMAGLDMTVKTKLSKLTSSISDACLPDGLLRKFPYNHMQTMTLSGAKGSAVNVRQISCALGQQELEGRRVPVMVSGKTLPSFRPFETKAIAGGYVASRFLTGIKPQEFYFHCMAGREGLIDTAVKTSRSGYLQRCLIKHLEGIRVHYDNTVRGSDNSIYQFVYGGDALDVTKQKHLYQFDFIAQNNVSFARRLKPYEVLDVVDTTTAVSYMKKVLKRSADRPHRGIRSKRDKYDPVLSLYNPTRFMGSTSEEFAAAVDSYVKSNPHQLLADKEKTPSHKNRRALMDPKQFRILMNHKYMRSLVEPGEAVGLLASQGFVLFVGVFRVTGIHFFFQCGRALDPNDPKHLPLCWYVKISTTVQSRFTRSFRAWCC
;
A
#
# COMPACT_ATOMS: atom_id res chain seq x y z
N MET A 1 26.65 10.09 -8.89
CA MET A 1 25.80 8.97 -9.32
C MET A 1 25.36 9.05 -10.79
N THR A 2 25.61 10.13 -11.45
CA THR A 2 25.21 10.33 -12.83
C THR A 2 26.18 9.70 -13.81
N PRO A 3 25.73 8.88 -14.76
CA PRO A 3 26.58 8.42 -15.85
C PRO A 3 27.06 9.63 -16.69
N ARG A 4 28.30 9.60 -17.18
CA ARG A 4 28.90 10.70 -17.97
C ARG A 4 28.07 11.16 -19.18
N GLN A 5 27.16 10.32 -19.66
CA GLN A 5 26.33 10.58 -20.85
C GLN A 5 24.96 11.16 -20.52
N PHE A 6 24.58 11.28 -19.24
CA PHE A 6 23.26 11.74 -18.82
C PHE A 6 23.40 12.93 -17.87
N GLU A 7 22.37 13.72 -17.78
CA GLU A 7 22.24 14.75 -16.75
C GLU A 7 21.94 14.12 -15.40
N GLY A 8 22.19 14.86 -14.31
CA GLY A 8 21.97 14.42 -12.95
C GLY A 8 20.51 14.14 -12.66
N LEU A 9 20.26 13.17 -11.78
CA LEU A 9 18.93 12.86 -11.27
C LEU A 9 18.36 14.02 -10.46
N ASN A 10 17.12 14.42 -10.76
CA ASN A 10 16.31 15.29 -9.93
C ASN A 10 15.17 14.48 -9.34
N LEU A 11 15.14 14.36 -8.01
CA LEU A 11 14.16 13.55 -7.29
C LEU A 11 13.85 14.15 -5.93
N GLU A 12 12.58 14.30 -5.61
CA GLU A 12 12.09 14.57 -4.26
C GLU A 12 11.21 13.40 -3.80
N ALA A 13 11.57 12.78 -2.68
CA ALA A 13 10.84 11.66 -2.12
C ALA A 13 10.73 11.77 -0.60
N LYS A 14 9.62 11.27 -0.03
CA LYS A 14 9.44 11.22 1.44
C LYS A 14 10.21 10.04 2.03
N THR A 15 10.81 10.25 3.21
CA THR A 15 11.40 9.18 4.00
C THR A 15 10.34 8.45 4.82
N LYS A 16 10.67 7.26 5.30
CA LYS A 16 9.83 6.51 6.24
C LYS A 16 10.04 6.97 7.68
N VAL A 17 11.27 7.38 8.01
CA VAL A 17 11.63 7.90 9.34
C VAL A 17 11.11 9.33 9.45
N PRO A 18 10.31 9.66 10.49
CA PRO A 18 9.85 11.02 10.71
C PRO A 18 11.00 11.99 11.01
N GLY A 19 10.98 13.17 10.40
CA GLY A 19 12.02 14.20 10.57
C GLY A 19 12.22 14.62 12.02
N LYS A 20 11.14 14.67 12.81
CA LYS A 20 11.17 15.01 14.24
C LYS A 20 12.13 14.15 15.08
N LEU A 21 12.43 12.92 14.66
CA LEU A 21 13.36 12.04 15.36
C LEU A 21 14.83 12.42 15.14
N TRP A 22 15.12 13.21 14.10
CA TRP A 22 16.46 13.73 13.82
C TRP A 22 16.73 15.08 14.51
N GLY A 23 15.67 15.75 14.96
CA GLY A 23 15.72 17.06 15.60
C GLY A 23 14.49 17.90 15.30
N SER A 24 14.22 18.93 16.10
CA SER A 24 13.03 19.79 15.93
C SER A 24 13.00 20.52 14.60
N ASP A 25 14.16 20.92 14.09
CA ASP A 25 14.32 21.72 12.88
C ASP A 25 14.87 20.92 11.70
N SER A 26 14.92 19.59 11.83
CA SER A 26 15.48 18.70 10.82
C SER A 26 14.56 18.60 9.60
N LYS A 27 15.16 18.76 8.40
CA LYS A 27 14.51 18.55 7.11
C LYS A 27 14.79 17.16 6.52
N GLU A 28 15.26 16.22 7.34
CA GLU A 28 15.64 14.86 6.93
C GLU A 28 14.42 13.94 6.66
N ASP A 29 13.20 14.48 6.73
CA ASP A 29 11.96 13.78 6.35
C ASP A 29 11.73 13.70 4.84
N LYS A 30 12.56 14.41 4.05
CA LYS A 30 12.54 14.38 2.60
C LYS A 30 13.92 14.09 2.05
N VAL A 31 13.98 13.17 1.10
CA VAL A 31 15.17 12.93 0.29
C VAL A 31 15.10 13.81 -0.94
N VAL A 32 16.08 14.69 -1.11
CA VAL A 32 16.17 15.59 -2.26
C VAL A 32 17.47 15.33 -3.00
N PHE A 33 17.35 14.93 -4.26
CA PHE A 33 18.44 14.88 -5.22
C PHE A 33 18.29 16.03 -6.22
N MET A 34 19.35 16.76 -6.45
CA MET A 34 19.44 17.77 -7.52
C MET A 34 20.72 17.53 -8.31
N GLU A 35 20.59 17.44 -9.63
CA GLU A 35 21.70 17.23 -10.57
C GLU A 35 22.59 16.01 -10.22
N GLY A 36 21.98 15.00 -9.58
CA GLY A 36 22.64 13.76 -9.17
C GLY A 36 23.34 13.83 -7.81
N GLU A 37 23.27 14.96 -7.11
CA GLU A 37 23.80 15.14 -5.75
C GLU A 37 22.68 15.01 -4.71
N LEU A 38 22.97 14.32 -3.61
CA LEU A 38 22.07 14.23 -2.45
C LEU A 38 22.25 15.48 -1.59
N LEU A 39 21.23 16.34 -1.57
CA LEU A 39 21.26 17.59 -0.81
C LEU A 39 20.79 17.41 0.64
N CYS A 40 19.72 16.67 0.83
CA CYS A 40 19.19 16.35 2.18
C CYS A 40 18.44 15.02 2.17
N GLY A 41 18.16 14.52 3.37
CA GLY A 41 17.40 13.30 3.58
C GLY A 41 18.24 12.06 3.82
N VAL A 42 17.70 11.17 4.64
CA VAL A 42 18.32 9.88 4.96
C VAL A 42 17.70 8.80 4.07
N LEU A 43 18.57 8.02 3.41
CA LEU A 43 18.16 6.93 2.53
C LEU A 43 17.72 5.72 3.37
N ASP A 44 16.42 5.45 3.38
CA ASP A 44 15.79 4.33 4.08
C ASP A 44 15.10 3.34 3.12
N LYS A 45 14.21 2.48 3.63
CA LYS A 45 13.47 1.53 2.80
C LYS A 45 12.65 2.21 1.69
N ALA A 46 12.21 3.44 1.86
CA ALA A 46 11.49 4.16 0.82
C ALA A 46 12.37 4.45 -0.40
N ALA A 47 13.68 4.64 -0.20
CA ALA A 47 14.64 4.86 -1.27
C ALA A 47 15.15 3.56 -1.91
N PHE A 48 15.48 2.54 -1.10
CA PHE A 48 16.14 1.32 -1.57
C PHE A 48 15.25 0.08 -1.62
N GLY A 49 14.11 0.10 -0.93
CA GLY A 49 13.20 -1.04 -0.84
C GLY A 49 12.31 -1.19 -2.07
N ALA A 50 11.40 -2.16 -1.98
CA ALA A 50 10.36 -2.39 -2.97
C ALA A 50 9.25 -1.31 -2.87
N SER A 51 9.64 -0.05 -3.04
CA SER A 51 8.74 1.11 -3.00
C SER A 51 8.68 1.76 -4.37
N ASP A 52 7.48 2.26 -4.72
CA ASP A 52 7.32 3.04 -5.93
C ASP A 52 7.98 4.40 -5.77
N TYR A 53 8.52 4.92 -6.87
CA TYR A 53 9.12 6.25 -6.95
C TYR A 53 10.31 6.47 -6.01
N GLY A 54 10.92 5.39 -5.49
CA GLY A 54 12.16 5.45 -4.74
C GLY A 54 13.38 5.72 -5.62
N LEU A 55 14.55 5.89 -4.99
CA LEU A 55 15.81 6.18 -5.70
C LEU A 55 16.14 5.12 -6.76
N VAL A 56 16.09 3.84 -6.39
CA VAL A 56 16.44 2.74 -7.31
C VAL A 56 15.46 2.67 -8.48
N HIS A 57 14.15 2.83 -8.21
CA HIS A 57 13.12 2.82 -9.25
C HIS A 57 13.28 4.01 -10.20
N SER A 58 13.59 5.20 -9.68
CA SER A 58 13.82 6.41 -10.48
C SER A 58 15.06 6.29 -11.36
N ILE A 59 16.16 5.71 -10.84
CA ILE A 59 17.37 5.44 -11.61
C ILE A 59 17.12 4.38 -12.70
N TYR A 60 16.37 3.32 -12.39
CA TYR A 60 15.97 2.35 -13.40
C TYR A 60 15.18 3.01 -14.53
N GLU A 61 14.26 3.88 -14.18
CA GLU A 61 13.40 4.58 -15.15
C GLU A 61 14.16 5.59 -16.01
N LEU A 62 15.15 6.30 -15.44
CA LEU A 62 15.95 7.29 -16.18
C LEU A 62 17.08 6.67 -16.99
N TYR A 63 17.82 5.75 -16.41
CA TYR A 63 19.11 5.30 -16.95
C TYR A 63 19.11 3.84 -17.40
N GLY A 64 18.06 3.08 -17.07
CA GLY A 64 17.89 1.69 -17.48
C GLY A 64 18.39 0.66 -16.46
N PRO A 65 18.18 -0.64 -16.78
CA PRO A 65 18.42 -1.75 -15.87
C PRO A 65 19.92 -1.94 -15.54
N GLU A 66 20.81 -1.73 -16.51
CA GLU A 66 22.24 -1.92 -16.33
C GLU A 66 22.82 -0.97 -15.25
N ILE A 67 22.46 0.30 -15.36
CA ILE A 67 22.95 1.34 -14.42
C ILE A 67 22.32 1.13 -13.04
N ALA A 68 21.05 0.77 -12.96
CA ALA A 68 20.40 0.43 -11.70
C ALA A 68 21.04 -0.78 -11.02
N GLY A 69 21.34 -1.84 -11.78
CA GLY A 69 22.06 -3.01 -11.27
C GLY A 69 23.48 -2.69 -10.78
N ARG A 70 24.20 -1.85 -11.53
CA ARG A 70 25.54 -1.36 -11.14
C ARG A 70 25.51 -0.55 -9.85
N LEU A 71 24.50 0.33 -9.69
CA LEU A 71 24.29 1.08 -8.45
C LEU A 71 24.08 0.14 -7.27
N LEU A 72 23.19 -0.84 -7.38
CA LEU A 72 22.93 -1.81 -6.31
C LEU A 72 24.20 -2.58 -5.92
N GLY A 73 25.02 -3.00 -6.90
CA GLY A 73 26.28 -3.64 -6.65
C GLY A 73 27.30 -2.74 -5.91
N ILE A 74 27.36 -1.45 -6.24
CA ILE A 74 28.23 -0.47 -5.57
C ILE A 74 27.74 -0.26 -4.13
N LEU A 75 26.45 -0.05 -3.93
CA LEU A 75 25.86 0.17 -2.59
C LEU A 75 26.04 -1.05 -1.69
N SER A 76 25.87 -2.26 -2.22
CA SER A 76 26.08 -3.50 -1.47
C SER A 76 27.52 -3.58 -0.94
N ARG A 77 28.51 -3.31 -1.79
CA ARG A 77 29.94 -3.29 -1.37
C ARG A 77 30.22 -2.19 -0.36
N LEU A 78 29.68 -0.99 -0.57
CA LEU A 78 29.84 0.13 0.35
C LEU A 78 29.28 -0.19 1.74
N PHE A 79 28.06 -0.70 1.80
CA PHE A 79 27.42 -1.04 3.07
C PHE A 79 28.09 -2.22 3.77
N THR A 80 28.55 -3.22 3.03
CA THR A 80 29.34 -4.33 3.59
C THR A 80 30.63 -3.79 4.23
N LYS A 81 31.35 -2.90 3.54
CA LYS A 81 32.56 -2.29 4.06
C LYS A 81 32.31 -1.41 5.29
N PHE A 82 31.21 -0.64 5.27
CA PHE A 82 30.78 0.15 6.42
C PHE A 82 30.49 -0.72 7.64
N LEU A 83 29.77 -1.84 7.46
CA LEU A 83 29.45 -2.78 8.54
C LEU A 83 30.72 -3.47 9.10
N GLN A 84 31.72 -3.77 8.26
CA GLN A 84 33.01 -4.30 8.72
C GLN A 84 33.72 -3.32 9.64
N HIS A 85 33.65 -2.02 9.37
CA HIS A 85 34.32 -0.99 10.20
C HIS A 85 33.53 -0.61 11.46
N ARG A 86 32.21 -0.51 11.35
CA ARG A 86 31.35 0.01 12.43
C ARG A 86 30.72 -1.07 13.28
N ALA A 87 30.55 -2.27 12.73
CA ALA A 87 29.73 -3.33 13.24
C ALA A 87 28.25 -2.90 13.44
N PHE A 88 27.36 -3.84 13.67
CA PHE A 88 25.95 -3.59 13.99
C PHE A 88 25.42 -4.72 14.86
N THR A 89 24.94 -4.39 16.06
CA THR A 89 24.41 -5.36 17.02
C THR A 89 23.21 -4.78 17.74
N CYS A 90 22.12 -5.55 17.83
CA CYS A 90 21.03 -5.26 18.75
C CYS A 90 21.44 -5.63 20.17
N ARG A 91 21.27 -4.72 21.10
CA ARG A 91 21.61 -4.90 22.52
C ARG A 91 20.34 -5.00 23.35
N MET A 92 20.46 -5.57 24.55
CA MET A 92 19.36 -5.54 25.53
C MET A 92 18.98 -4.11 25.90
N ASP A 93 19.96 -3.20 25.99
CA ASP A 93 19.73 -1.77 26.27
C ASP A 93 18.82 -1.09 25.22
N ASP A 94 18.76 -1.62 24.00
CA ASP A 94 17.89 -1.11 22.94
C ASP A 94 16.41 -1.40 23.22
N LEU A 95 16.12 -2.37 24.09
CA LEU A 95 14.79 -2.85 24.43
C LEU A 95 14.33 -2.43 25.84
N MET A 96 15.28 -2.05 26.70
CA MET A 96 15.00 -1.65 28.07
C MET A 96 14.34 -0.27 28.14
N LEU A 97 13.38 -0.15 29.04
CA LEU A 97 12.75 1.12 29.36
C LEU A 97 13.53 1.86 30.46
N THR A 98 13.43 3.18 30.46
CA THR A 98 13.88 4.01 31.57
C THR A 98 12.98 3.76 32.80
N PRO A 99 13.47 3.97 34.03
CA PRO A 99 12.64 3.83 35.24
C PRO A 99 11.35 4.68 35.19
N THR A 100 11.44 5.87 34.60
CA THR A 100 10.28 6.76 34.40
C THR A 100 9.31 6.21 33.36
N GLY A 101 9.79 5.61 32.26
CA GLY A 101 8.96 4.96 31.24
C GLY A 101 8.26 3.71 31.77
N ASP A 102 8.99 2.91 32.57
CA ASP A 102 8.41 1.70 33.18
C ASP A 102 7.38 2.05 34.29
N GLY A 103 7.63 3.13 35.05
CA GLY A 103 6.67 3.70 35.99
C GLY A 103 5.35 4.08 35.30
N LYS A 104 5.40 4.89 34.26
CA LYS A 104 4.22 5.27 33.46
C LYS A 104 3.49 4.05 32.89
N ARG A 105 4.25 3.05 32.39
CA ARG A 105 3.69 1.80 31.91
C ARG A 105 2.89 1.07 33.00
N ASN A 106 3.48 0.94 34.21
CA ASN A 106 2.85 0.27 35.33
C ASN A 106 1.58 1.00 35.79
N ASP A 107 1.60 2.33 35.85
CA ASP A 107 0.43 3.15 36.23
C ASP A 107 -0.72 2.94 35.21
N LEU A 108 -0.41 2.88 33.91
CA LEU A 108 -1.43 2.60 32.89
C LEU A 108 -1.98 1.18 33.00
N LEU A 109 -1.14 0.19 33.31
CA LEU A 109 -1.57 -1.21 33.50
C LEU A 109 -2.45 -1.34 34.76
N GLU A 110 -2.13 -0.63 35.83
CA GLU A 110 -2.98 -0.61 37.06
C GLU A 110 -4.36 -0.03 36.76
N LYS A 111 -4.44 1.11 36.06
CA LYS A 111 -5.71 1.69 35.57
C LYS A 111 -6.45 0.72 34.65
N GLY A 112 -5.71 -0.04 33.83
CA GLY A 112 -6.25 -1.00 32.88
C GLY A 112 -6.92 -2.22 33.50
N LYS A 113 -6.65 -2.55 34.79
CA LYS A 113 -7.24 -3.72 35.46
C LYS A 113 -8.76 -3.67 35.50
N ASN A 114 -9.35 -2.47 35.60
CA ASN A 114 -10.79 -2.27 35.74
C ASN A 114 -11.50 -2.14 34.36
N LEU A 115 -10.78 -1.95 33.26
CA LEU A 115 -11.39 -1.73 31.95
C LEU A 115 -12.21 -2.92 31.45
N GLY A 116 -11.87 -4.15 31.86
CA GLY A 116 -12.66 -5.33 31.51
C GLY A 116 -14.07 -5.31 32.13
N PRO A 117 -14.19 -5.20 33.48
CA PRO A 117 -15.47 -5.01 34.15
C PRO A 117 -16.25 -3.75 33.68
N GLU A 118 -15.59 -2.62 33.53
CA GLU A 118 -16.21 -1.39 33.01
C GLU A 118 -16.77 -1.54 31.59
N GLY A 119 -16.04 -2.24 30.71
CA GLY A 119 -16.52 -2.53 29.36
C GLY A 119 -17.69 -3.50 29.35
N ALA A 120 -17.70 -4.45 30.28
CA ALA A 120 -18.82 -5.37 30.44
C ALA A 120 -20.09 -4.65 30.97
N VAL A 121 -19.94 -3.75 31.91
CA VAL A 121 -21.07 -2.95 32.45
C VAL A 121 -21.63 -2.00 31.36
N GLU A 122 -20.76 -1.36 30.59
CA GLU A 122 -21.19 -0.44 29.52
C GLU A 122 -21.98 -1.15 28.41
N ASN A 123 -21.69 -2.43 28.15
CA ASN A 123 -22.42 -3.22 27.16
C ASN A 123 -23.88 -3.52 27.58
N PHE A 124 -24.20 -3.36 28.87
CA PHE A 124 -25.54 -3.61 29.44
C PHE A 124 -26.13 -2.34 30.04
N PRO A 125 -26.91 -1.56 29.30
CA PRO A 125 -27.53 -0.35 29.82
C PRO A 125 -28.40 -0.56 31.07
N SER A 126 -28.98 -1.75 31.26
CA SER A 126 -29.75 -2.12 32.43
C SER A 126 -28.98 -2.07 33.74
N LEU A 127 -27.66 -2.18 33.72
CA LEU A 127 -26.80 -2.13 34.90
C LEU A 127 -26.53 -0.69 35.37
N SER A 128 -26.82 0.32 34.57
CA SER A 128 -26.60 1.73 34.93
C SER A 128 -27.47 2.18 36.12
N THR A 129 -28.62 1.52 36.34
CA THR A 129 -29.56 1.82 37.45
C THR A 129 -29.32 0.95 38.69
N THR A 130 -28.43 -0.03 38.63
CA THR A 130 -28.20 -1.01 39.71
C THR A 130 -27.18 -0.47 40.73
N PRO A 131 -27.37 -0.66 42.03
CA PRO A 131 -26.39 -0.27 43.07
C PRO A 131 -25.05 -0.95 42.85
N LYS A 132 -23.94 -0.24 43.04
CA LYS A 132 -22.57 -0.75 42.79
C LYS A 132 -22.25 -2.07 43.49
N ALA A 133 -22.83 -2.35 44.64
CA ALA A 133 -22.64 -3.59 45.40
C ALA A 133 -23.26 -4.81 44.71
N GLU A 134 -24.35 -4.63 43.96
CA GLU A 134 -25.12 -5.71 43.31
C GLU A 134 -24.69 -5.96 41.87
N ILE A 135 -23.93 -5.02 41.27
CA ILE A 135 -23.45 -5.11 39.88
C ILE A 135 -22.76 -6.46 39.59
N PRO A 136 -21.85 -7.02 40.43
CA PRO A 136 -21.19 -8.28 40.13
C PRO A 136 -22.13 -9.48 40.02
N ALA A 137 -23.21 -9.50 40.82
CA ALA A 137 -24.19 -10.58 40.79
C ALA A 137 -25.11 -10.47 39.57
N ALA A 138 -25.65 -9.28 39.34
CA ALA A 138 -26.47 -8.98 38.14
C ALA A 138 -25.70 -9.20 36.85
N LEU A 139 -24.43 -8.81 36.79
CA LEU A 139 -23.57 -9.03 35.62
C LEU A 139 -23.35 -10.53 35.31
N ARG A 140 -23.24 -11.39 36.34
CA ARG A 140 -23.12 -12.84 36.13
C ARG A 140 -24.35 -13.41 35.47
N ALA A 141 -25.54 -13.07 35.93
CA ALA A 141 -26.79 -13.53 35.36
C ALA A 141 -26.92 -13.11 33.87
N LEU A 142 -26.55 -11.86 33.54
CA LEU A 142 -26.55 -11.36 32.18
C LEU A 142 -25.50 -12.06 31.31
N LEU A 143 -24.33 -12.40 31.84
CA LEU A 143 -23.28 -13.11 31.12
C LEU A 143 -23.66 -14.58 30.82
N GLU A 144 -24.48 -15.23 31.63
CA GLU A 144 -25.06 -16.53 31.32
C GLU A 144 -25.97 -16.47 30.09
N ASP A 145 -26.79 -15.43 29.95
CA ASP A 145 -27.61 -15.22 28.76
C ASP A 145 -26.80 -14.88 27.52
N VAL A 146 -25.68 -14.15 27.71
CA VAL A 146 -24.77 -13.80 26.60
C VAL A 146 -24.11 -15.04 26.01
N LEU A 147 -23.75 -16.05 26.84
CA LEU A 147 -23.18 -17.30 26.33
C LEU A 147 -24.13 -18.09 25.41
N ARG A 148 -25.44 -17.85 25.48
CA ARG A 148 -26.44 -18.51 24.64
C ARG A 148 -26.66 -17.82 23.29
N ASP A 149 -26.15 -16.59 23.14
CA ASP A 149 -26.35 -15.74 21.95
C ASP A 149 -25.03 -15.20 21.42
N ASP A 150 -24.59 -15.72 20.27
CA ASP A 150 -23.33 -15.31 19.61
C ASP A 150 -23.26 -13.82 19.28
N ASN A 151 -24.40 -13.19 18.98
CA ASN A 151 -24.43 -11.76 18.65
C ASN A 151 -24.17 -10.88 19.88
N LYS A 152 -24.75 -11.26 21.02
CA LYS A 152 -24.51 -10.59 22.31
C LYS A 152 -23.06 -10.76 22.76
N MET A 153 -22.50 -11.94 22.57
CA MET A 153 -21.08 -12.21 22.85
C MET A 153 -20.18 -11.35 21.96
N ALA A 154 -20.44 -11.26 20.67
CA ALA A 154 -19.68 -10.41 19.75
C ALA A 154 -19.75 -8.93 20.12
N GLY A 155 -20.90 -8.44 20.57
CA GLY A 155 -21.08 -7.07 21.07
C GLY A 155 -20.23 -6.77 22.30
N LEU A 156 -20.28 -7.68 23.30
CA LEU A 156 -19.46 -7.59 24.51
C LEU A 156 -17.96 -7.57 24.17
N ASP A 157 -17.52 -8.50 23.33
CA ASP A 157 -16.13 -8.59 22.89
C ASP A 157 -15.66 -7.33 22.19
N MET A 158 -16.48 -6.76 21.32
CA MET A 158 -16.14 -5.54 20.58
C MET A 158 -15.98 -4.34 21.52
N THR A 159 -16.86 -4.18 22.49
CA THR A 159 -16.82 -3.08 23.48
C THR A 159 -15.54 -3.17 24.33
N VAL A 160 -15.29 -4.33 24.92
CA VAL A 160 -14.10 -4.54 25.77
C VAL A 160 -12.81 -4.43 24.95
N LYS A 161 -12.77 -5.03 23.75
CA LYS A 161 -11.63 -4.95 22.82
C LYS A 161 -11.28 -3.51 22.46
N THR A 162 -12.28 -2.66 22.19
CA THR A 162 -12.06 -1.25 21.87
C THR A 162 -11.39 -0.49 23.01
N LYS A 163 -11.83 -0.71 24.26
CA LYS A 163 -11.19 -0.12 25.44
C LYS A 163 -9.76 -0.61 25.65
N LEU A 164 -9.53 -1.92 25.54
CA LEU A 164 -8.20 -2.51 25.69
C LEU A 164 -7.23 -2.12 24.57
N SER A 165 -7.73 -1.91 23.36
CA SER A 165 -6.92 -1.39 22.25
C SER A 165 -6.43 0.02 22.52
N LYS A 166 -7.29 0.90 23.05
CA LYS A 166 -6.90 2.26 23.47
C LYS A 166 -5.83 2.23 24.57
N LEU A 167 -6.02 1.35 25.58
CA LEU A 167 -5.01 1.14 26.63
C LEU A 167 -3.66 0.71 26.05
N THR A 168 -3.67 -0.27 25.13
CA THR A 168 -2.45 -0.78 24.49
C THR A 168 -1.74 0.31 23.68
N SER A 169 -2.49 1.17 23.00
CA SER A 169 -1.92 2.33 22.29
C SER A 169 -1.30 3.32 23.28
N SER A 170 -1.99 3.67 24.35
CA SER A 170 -1.46 4.58 25.38
C SER A 170 -0.18 4.03 26.05
N ILE A 171 -0.12 2.71 26.30
CA ILE A 171 1.09 2.06 26.82
C ILE A 171 2.23 2.15 25.78
N SER A 172 1.92 1.90 24.50
CA SER A 172 2.89 2.00 23.44
C SER A 172 3.46 3.42 23.33
N ASP A 173 2.62 4.44 23.37
CA ASP A 173 3.01 5.85 23.25
C ASP A 173 3.82 6.32 24.47
N ALA A 174 3.54 5.78 25.65
CA ALA A 174 4.31 6.07 26.86
C ALA A 174 5.70 5.41 26.86
N CYS A 175 5.84 4.25 26.20
CA CYS A 175 7.09 3.49 26.13
C CYS A 175 7.95 3.86 24.92
N LEU A 176 7.32 4.18 23.78
CA LEU A 176 8.00 4.33 22.50
C LEU A 176 7.66 5.71 21.88
N PRO A 177 8.64 6.44 21.34
CA PRO A 177 10.08 6.18 21.31
C PRO A 177 10.82 6.63 22.57
N ASP A 178 10.24 7.54 23.36
CA ASP A 178 10.94 8.34 24.37
C ASP A 178 11.23 7.59 25.68
N GLY A 179 10.45 6.54 25.96
CA GLY A 179 10.60 5.73 27.18
C GLY A 179 11.74 4.72 27.14
N LEU A 180 12.42 4.53 26.01
CA LEU A 180 13.54 3.62 25.90
C LEU A 180 14.83 4.18 26.49
N LEU A 181 15.66 3.31 27.07
CA LEU A 181 16.94 3.66 27.67
C LEU A 181 17.88 4.29 26.63
N ARG A 182 17.99 3.66 25.46
CA ARG A 182 18.71 4.22 24.32
C ARG A 182 17.73 4.84 23.33
N LYS A 183 17.99 6.09 22.98
CA LYS A 183 17.16 6.83 22.02
C LYS A 183 17.66 6.68 20.60
N PHE A 184 16.76 6.91 19.64
CA PHE A 184 17.09 7.07 18.23
C PHE A 184 18.11 8.26 18.07
N PRO A 185 19.11 8.18 17.19
CA PRO A 185 19.45 7.10 16.24
C PRO A 185 20.37 6.00 16.81
N TYR A 186 20.78 6.09 18.08
CA TYR A 186 21.72 5.15 18.68
C TYR A 186 21.11 3.80 19.08
N ASN A 187 19.79 3.70 19.10
CA ASN A 187 19.06 2.47 19.32
C ASN A 187 18.94 1.69 18.01
N HIS A 188 19.66 0.58 17.90
CA HIS A 188 19.74 -0.18 16.67
C HIS A 188 18.43 -0.91 16.33
N MET A 189 17.69 -1.39 17.33
CA MET A 189 16.39 -2.02 17.11
C MET A 189 15.36 -1.00 16.58
N GLN A 190 15.33 0.19 17.15
CA GLN A 190 14.48 1.29 16.70
C GLN A 190 14.87 1.76 15.29
N THR A 191 16.16 1.89 15.02
CA THR A 191 16.68 2.26 13.70
C THR A 191 16.23 1.28 12.63
N MET A 192 16.32 -0.04 12.87
CA MET A 192 15.87 -1.05 11.91
C MET A 192 14.35 -0.99 11.65
N THR A 193 13.57 -0.81 12.70
CA THR A 193 12.10 -0.83 12.57
C THR A 193 11.55 0.46 11.97
N LEU A 194 12.07 1.61 12.37
CA LEU A 194 11.64 2.92 11.84
C LEU A 194 12.05 3.12 10.39
N SER A 195 13.29 2.78 10.04
CA SER A 195 13.73 2.81 8.63
C SER A 195 13.02 1.79 7.76
N GLY A 196 12.38 0.79 8.36
CA GLY A 196 11.68 -0.30 7.69
C GLY A 196 12.60 -1.37 7.11
N ALA A 197 13.85 -1.40 7.50
CA ALA A 197 14.82 -2.38 7.04
C ALA A 197 14.42 -3.80 7.47
N LYS A 198 14.14 -4.01 8.76
CA LYS A 198 13.70 -5.29 9.30
C LYS A 198 12.92 -5.12 10.61
N GLY A 199 11.97 -6.04 10.84
CA GLY A 199 11.11 -5.98 12.01
C GLY A 199 9.94 -5.00 11.84
N SER A 200 9.06 -5.00 12.82
CA SER A 200 7.92 -4.07 12.89
C SER A 200 7.83 -3.40 14.25
N ALA A 201 7.16 -2.27 14.33
CA ALA A 201 6.89 -1.60 15.60
C ALA A 201 6.11 -2.50 16.59
N VAL A 202 5.32 -3.46 16.06
CA VAL A 202 4.60 -4.46 16.87
C VAL A 202 5.58 -5.35 17.63
N ASN A 203 6.68 -5.80 16.98
CA ASN A 203 7.67 -6.64 17.64
C ASN A 203 8.34 -5.89 18.82
N VAL A 204 8.75 -4.65 18.61
CA VAL A 204 9.35 -3.82 19.68
C VAL A 204 8.36 -3.61 20.82
N ARG A 205 7.10 -3.32 20.52
CA ARG A 205 6.04 -3.16 21.52
C ARG A 205 5.83 -4.43 22.34
N GLN A 206 5.77 -5.59 21.71
CA GLN A 206 5.58 -6.87 22.40
C GLN A 206 6.77 -7.23 23.29
N ILE A 207 7.99 -6.89 22.87
CA ILE A 207 9.19 -7.16 23.66
C ILE A 207 9.31 -6.18 24.83
N SER A 208 9.14 -4.88 24.59
CA SER A 208 9.48 -3.83 25.56
C SER A 208 8.29 -3.30 26.36
N CYS A 209 7.06 -3.34 25.83
CA CYS A 209 5.89 -2.69 26.42
C CYS A 209 4.86 -3.69 26.96
N ALA A 210 4.08 -4.33 26.10
CA ALA A 210 3.09 -5.35 26.41
C ALA A 210 2.70 -6.13 25.15
N LEU A 211 2.29 -7.39 25.29
CA LEU A 211 1.79 -8.16 24.16
C LEU A 211 0.41 -7.65 23.69
N GLY A 212 -0.45 -7.31 24.64
CA GLY A 212 -1.80 -6.86 24.36
C GLY A 212 -2.84 -7.99 24.27
N GLN A 213 -4.00 -7.67 23.67
CA GLN A 213 -5.09 -8.63 23.52
C GLN A 213 -4.72 -9.74 22.53
N GLN A 214 -4.91 -11.00 22.99
CA GLN A 214 -4.83 -12.18 22.14
C GLN A 214 -6.22 -12.47 21.56
N GLU A 215 -6.28 -12.74 20.26
CA GLU A 215 -7.51 -12.92 19.53
C GLU A 215 -7.50 -14.26 18.79
N LEU A 216 -8.65 -14.90 18.74
CA LEU A 216 -8.93 -16.07 17.92
C LEU A 216 -10.10 -15.71 16.99
N GLU A 217 -9.91 -15.89 15.68
CA GLU A 217 -10.90 -15.53 14.65
C GLU A 217 -11.44 -14.10 14.78
N GLY A 218 -10.59 -13.17 15.28
CA GLY A 218 -10.95 -11.75 15.49
C GLY A 218 -11.76 -11.49 16.76
N ARG A 219 -12.07 -12.51 17.56
CA ARG A 219 -12.77 -12.45 18.85
C ARG A 219 -11.80 -12.62 20.01
N ARG A 220 -12.26 -12.30 21.21
CA ARG A 220 -11.53 -12.61 22.45
C ARG A 220 -11.50 -14.14 22.67
N VAL A 221 -10.70 -14.59 23.62
CA VAL A 221 -10.58 -16.01 23.92
C VAL A 221 -11.95 -16.62 24.23
N PRO A 222 -12.32 -17.78 23.60
CA PRO A 222 -13.61 -18.39 23.77
C PRO A 222 -13.85 -18.86 25.22
N VAL A 223 -15.08 -18.72 25.66
CA VAL A 223 -15.53 -19.11 27.01
C VAL A 223 -16.17 -20.51 26.93
N MET A 224 -15.75 -21.40 27.78
CA MET A 224 -16.36 -22.74 27.92
C MET A 224 -17.79 -22.67 28.46
N VAL A 225 -18.56 -23.72 28.29
CA VAL A 225 -19.93 -23.83 28.86
C VAL A 225 -19.96 -23.60 30.37
N SER A 226 -18.87 -23.89 31.08
CA SER A 226 -18.70 -23.58 32.51
C SER A 226 -18.55 -22.09 32.85
N GLY A 227 -18.59 -21.20 31.86
CA GLY A 227 -18.35 -19.76 32.03
C GLY A 227 -16.89 -19.41 32.24
N LYS A 228 -15.95 -20.33 32.07
CA LYS A 228 -14.50 -20.09 32.26
C LYS A 228 -13.77 -20.08 30.92
N THR A 229 -12.71 -19.28 30.84
CA THR A 229 -11.74 -19.34 29.74
C THR A 229 -10.62 -20.34 30.03
N LEU A 230 -10.19 -20.42 31.27
CA LEU A 230 -9.26 -21.43 31.79
C LEU A 230 -9.73 -21.90 33.17
N PRO A 231 -9.33 -23.12 33.59
CA PRO A 231 -9.68 -23.67 34.93
C PRO A 231 -9.25 -22.75 36.09
N SER A 232 -8.19 -21.99 35.92
CA SER A 232 -7.64 -21.08 36.95
C SER A 232 -8.46 -19.80 37.17
N PHE A 233 -9.38 -19.47 36.26
CA PHE A 233 -10.26 -18.29 36.39
C PHE A 233 -11.61 -18.69 37.01
N ARG A 234 -12.26 -17.70 37.64
CA ARG A 234 -13.62 -17.88 38.14
C ARG A 234 -14.63 -17.91 36.98
N PRO A 235 -15.76 -18.58 37.12
CA PRO A 235 -16.83 -18.50 36.14
C PRO A 235 -17.25 -17.06 35.91
N PHE A 236 -17.45 -16.67 34.63
CA PHE A 236 -17.90 -15.34 34.21
C PHE A 236 -17.00 -14.18 34.70
N GLU A 237 -15.71 -14.44 34.83
CA GLU A 237 -14.74 -13.40 35.20
C GLU A 237 -14.54 -12.40 34.05
N THR A 238 -14.87 -11.12 34.29
CA THR A 238 -14.83 -10.05 33.30
C THR A 238 -13.48 -9.34 33.22
N LYS A 239 -12.52 -9.68 34.07
CA LYS A 239 -11.17 -9.09 34.03
C LYS A 239 -10.53 -9.26 32.67
N ALA A 240 -9.79 -8.24 32.22
CA ALA A 240 -9.11 -8.26 30.93
C ALA A 240 -8.21 -9.51 30.73
N ILE A 241 -7.50 -9.91 31.80
CA ILE A 241 -6.61 -11.09 31.78
C ILE A 241 -7.38 -12.38 31.49
N ALA A 242 -8.59 -12.54 32.07
CA ALA A 242 -9.41 -13.72 31.81
C ALA A 242 -9.88 -13.79 30.34
N GLY A 243 -10.06 -12.67 29.68
CA GLY A 243 -10.45 -12.58 28.27
C GLY A 243 -9.27 -12.61 27.28
N GLY A 244 -8.06 -12.92 27.73
CA GLY A 244 -6.90 -13.08 26.88
C GLY A 244 -6.05 -11.82 26.68
N TYR A 245 -6.21 -10.80 27.54
CA TYR A 245 -5.31 -9.64 27.52
C TYR A 245 -4.00 -9.96 28.24
N VAL A 246 -2.88 -9.86 27.53
CA VAL A 246 -1.53 -10.09 28.04
C VAL A 246 -0.89 -8.76 28.40
N ALA A 247 -0.83 -8.47 29.71
CA ALA A 247 -0.22 -7.28 30.26
C ALA A 247 1.31 -7.39 30.33
N SER A 248 1.84 -8.60 30.37
CA SER A 248 3.26 -8.88 30.42
C SER A 248 3.93 -8.62 29.06
N ARG A 249 5.26 -8.50 29.11
CA ARG A 249 6.14 -8.31 27.95
C ARG A 249 7.19 -9.43 27.88
N PHE A 250 7.72 -9.69 26.70
CA PHE A 250 8.73 -10.75 26.53
C PHE A 250 10.01 -10.47 27.34
N LEU A 251 10.43 -9.21 27.46
CA LEU A 251 11.66 -8.84 28.16
C LEU A 251 11.67 -9.29 29.63
N THR A 252 10.54 -9.20 30.32
CA THR A 252 10.42 -9.58 31.74
C THR A 252 9.79 -10.95 31.94
N GLY A 253 9.36 -11.61 30.88
CA GLY A 253 8.67 -12.89 30.93
C GLY A 253 7.14 -12.76 30.99
N ILE A 254 6.46 -13.87 30.73
CA ILE A 254 5.01 -13.97 30.60
C ILE A 254 4.50 -14.97 31.64
N LYS A 255 3.33 -14.71 32.21
CA LYS A 255 2.66 -15.62 33.14
C LYS A 255 2.12 -16.86 32.42
N PRO A 256 1.98 -18.04 33.09
CA PRO A 256 1.51 -19.27 32.44
C PRO A 256 0.17 -19.12 31.73
N GLN A 257 -0.81 -18.44 32.30
CA GLN A 257 -2.13 -18.22 31.68
C GLN A 257 -2.02 -17.33 30.43
N GLU A 258 -1.24 -16.26 30.51
CA GLU A 258 -0.98 -15.35 29.40
C GLU A 258 -0.23 -16.06 28.26
N PHE A 259 0.74 -16.92 28.62
CA PHE A 259 1.45 -17.73 27.64
C PHE A 259 0.53 -18.71 26.92
N TYR A 260 -0.38 -19.35 27.64
CA TYR A 260 -1.35 -20.26 27.03
C TYR A 260 -2.23 -19.54 25.99
N PHE A 261 -2.76 -18.37 26.32
CA PHE A 261 -3.53 -17.57 25.37
C PHE A 261 -2.71 -17.14 24.16
N HIS A 262 -1.45 -16.77 24.37
CA HIS A 262 -0.54 -16.44 23.27
C HIS A 262 -0.27 -17.65 22.37
N CYS A 263 -0.11 -18.83 22.95
CA CYS A 263 0.02 -20.09 22.19
C CYS A 263 -1.24 -20.42 21.39
N MET A 264 -2.44 -20.20 21.93
CA MET A 264 -3.70 -20.40 21.18
C MET A 264 -3.75 -19.52 19.95
N ALA A 265 -3.49 -18.22 20.10
CA ALA A 265 -3.47 -17.26 18.99
C ALA A 265 -2.37 -17.58 17.97
N GLY A 266 -1.18 -17.96 18.45
CA GLY A 266 -0.07 -18.38 17.58
C GLY A 266 -0.38 -19.65 16.79
N ARG A 267 -1.02 -20.64 17.40
CA ARG A 267 -1.44 -21.88 16.73
C ARG A 267 -2.47 -21.63 15.64
N GLU A 268 -3.45 -20.78 15.90
CA GLU A 268 -4.42 -20.37 14.87
C GLU A 268 -3.71 -19.80 13.64
N GLY A 269 -2.74 -18.90 13.83
CA GLY A 269 -1.96 -18.35 12.74
C GLY A 269 -1.18 -19.40 11.95
N LEU A 270 -0.63 -20.42 12.61
CA LEU A 270 0.08 -21.52 11.95
C LEU A 270 -0.87 -22.42 11.15
N ILE A 271 -2.03 -22.79 11.73
CA ILE A 271 -3.06 -23.58 11.05
C ILE A 271 -3.59 -22.83 9.84
N ASP A 272 -3.92 -21.56 9.99
CA ASP A 272 -4.39 -20.69 8.91
C ASP A 272 -3.40 -20.64 7.75
N THR A 273 -2.11 -20.49 8.03
CA THR A 273 -1.05 -20.47 7.01
C THR A 273 -1.01 -21.79 6.25
N ALA A 274 -1.04 -22.93 6.95
CA ALA A 274 -0.98 -24.26 6.34
C ALA A 274 -2.22 -24.55 5.48
N VAL A 275 -3.42 -24.25 5.97
CA VAL A 275 -4.68 -24.51 5.24
C VAL A 275 -4.83 -23.58 4.02
N LYS A 276 -4.48 -22.31 4.17
CA LYS A 276 -4.58 -21.33 3.07
C LYS A 276 -3.71 -21.70 1.88
N THR A 277 -2.47 -22.12 2.11
CA THR A 277 -1.55 -22.52 1.03
C THR A 277 -2.06 -23.71 0.23
N SER A 278 -2.56 -24.75 0.91
CA SER A 278 -3.09 -25.96 0.24
C SER A 278 -4.30 -25.64 -0.63
N ARG A 279 -5.31 -24.97 -0.06
CA ARG A 279 -6.55 -24.65 -0.79
C ARG A 279 -6.34 -23.64 -1.92
N SER A 280 -5.52 -22.62 -1.69
CA SER A 280 -5.21 -21.64 -2.72
C SER A 280 -4.38 -22.24 -3.85
N GLY A 281 -3.47 -23.17 -3.56
CA GLY A 281 -2.67 -23.85 -4.57
C GLY A 281 -3.52 -24.71 -5.53
N TYR A 282 -4.50 -25.46 -5.01
CA TYR A 282 -5.41 -26.22 -5.87
C TYR A 282 -6.29 -25.30 -6.74
N LEU A 283 -6.85 -24.23 -6.15
CA LEU A 283 -7.61 -23.24 -6.91
C LEU A 283 -6.75 -22.61 -8.02
N GLN A 284 -5.49 -22.26 -7.69
CA GLN A 284 -4.55 -21.72 -8.67
C GLN A 284 -4.34 -22.65 -9.84
N ARG A 285 -4.09 -23.94 -9.58
CA ARG A 285 -3.93 -24.94 -10.63
C ARG A 285 -5.14 -25.00 -11.55
N CYS A 286 -6.35 -25.05 -10.99
CA CYS A 286 -7.58 -25.09 -11.79
C CYS A 286 -7.74 -23.84 -12.66
N LEU A 287 -7.55 -22.65 -12.08
CA LEU A 287 -7.66 -21.39 -12.84
C LEU A 287 -6.60 -21.28 -13.94
N ILE A 288 -5.35 -21.66 -13.66
CA ILE A 288 -4.28 -21.63 -14.65
C ILE A 288 -4.64 -22.53 -15.83
N LYS A 289 -5.14 -23.74 -15.59
CA LYS A 289 -5.52 -24.66 -16.66
C LYS A 289 -6.61 -24.13 -17.58
N HIS A 290 -7.54 -23.35 -17.05
CA HIS A 290 -8.57 -22.70 -17.87
C HIS A 290 -8.09 -21.45 -18.60
N LEU A 291 -7.07 -20.74 -18.09
CA LEU A 291 -6.66 -19.43 -18.59
C LEU A 291 -5.29 -19.43 -19.28
N GLU A 292 -4.56 -20.56 -19.31
CA GLU A 292 -3.17 -20.63 -19.82
C GLU A 292 -3.03 -20.28 -21.31
N GLY A 293 -4.09 -20.48 -22.09
CA GLY A 293 -4.09 -20.14 -23.52
C GLY A 293 -4.33 -18.68 -23.84
N ILE A 294 -4.71 -17.85 -22.86
CA ILE A 294 -5.09 -16.46 -23.10
C ILE A 294 -3.85 -15.58 -23.18
N ARG A 295 -3.63 -14.95 -24.36
CA ARG A 295 -2.46 -14.11 -24.64
C ARG A 295 -2.84 -12.83 -25.36
N VAL A 296 -1.95 -11.83 -25.26
CA VAL A 296 -2.02 -10.60 -26.06
C VAL A 296 -1.46 -10.86 -27.46
N HIS A 297 -2.17 -10.41 -28.48
CA HIS A 297 -1.75 -10.50 -29.88
C HIS A 297 -1.14 -9.18 -30.37
N TYR A 298 -0.55 -9.20 -31.59
CA TYR A 298 0.11 -8.03 -32.21
C TYR A 298 -0.84 -6.85 -32.47
N ASP A 299 -2.14 -7.11 -32.56
CA ASP A 299 -3.18 -6.09 -32.70
C ASP A 299 -3.68 -5.54 -31.36
N ASN A 300 -3.01 -5.88 -30.25
CA ASN A 300 -3.37 -5.56 -28.86
C ASN A 300 -4.68 -6.20 -28.38
N THR A 301 -5.28 -7.11 -29.15
CA THR A 301 -6.41 -7.92 -28.69
C THR A 301 -5.93 -9.02 -27.75
N VAL A 302 -6.78 -9.40 -26.82
CA VAL A 302 -6.55 -10.57 -25.95
C VAL A 302 -7.37 -11.72 -26.51
N ARG A 303 -6.70 -12.83 -26.85
CA ARG A 303 -7.34 -14.00 -27.47
C ARG A 303 -7.03 -15.28 -26.72
N GLY A 304 -7.95 -16.23 -26.82
CA GLY A 304 -7.77 -17.60 -26.36
C GLY A 304 -7.01 -18.46 -27.38
N SER A 305 -6.79 -19.73 -27.01
CA SER A 305 -6.16 -20.74 -27.89
C SER A 305 -6.97 -21.03 -29.16
N ASP A 306 -8.28 -20.81 -29.13
CA ASP A 306 -9.23 -20.94 -30.23
C ASP A 306 -9.36 -19.66 -31.08
N ASN A 307 -8.51 -18.66 -30.88
CA ASN A 307 -8.57 -17.32 -31.46
C ASN A 307 -9.84 -16.52 -31.12
N SER A 308 -10.68 -16.97 -30.19
CA SER A 308 -11.77 -16.15 -29.68
C SER A 308 -11.23 -14.89 -28.99
N ILE A 309 -11.89 -13.75 -29.23
CA ILE A 309 -11.48 -12.45 -28.69
C ILE A 309 -12.16 -12.26 -27.32
N TYR A 310 -11.34 -12.20 -26.28
CA TYR A 310 -11.80 -11.88 -24.91
C TYR A 310 -11.83 -10.37 -24.65
N GLN A 311 -10.86 -9.64 -25.22
CA GLN A 311 -10.82 -8.19 -25.18
C GLN A 311 -10.30 -7.62 -26.49
N PHE A 312 -10.93 -6.53 -26.96
CA PHE A 312 -10.44 -5.83 -28.16
C PHE A 312 -9.17 -5.03 -27.90
N VAL A 313 -8.98 -4.52 -26.69
CA VAL A 313 -7.76 -3.84 -26.25
C VAL A 313 -7.47 -4.28 -24.82
N TYR A 314 -6.27 -4.78 -24.55
CA TYR A 314 -5.89 -5.24 -23.22
C TYR A 314 -6.08 -4.15 -22.16
N GLY A 315 -6.94 -4.39 -21.18
CA GLY A 315 -7.26 -3.46 -20.10
C GLY A 315 -7.87 -2.12 -20.55
N GLY A 316 -8.30 -2.00 -21.81
CA GLY A 316 -8.86 -0.79 -22.39
C GLY A 316 -7.84 0.28 -22.77
N ASP A 317 -6.56 0.13 -22.41
CA ASP A 317 -5.48 1.10 -22.61
C ASP A 317 -4.21 0.48 -23.22
N ALA A 318 -4.16 -0.83 -23.41
CA ALA A 318 -3.06 -1.61 -23.94
C ALA A 318 -1.72 -1.49 -23.17
N LEU A 319 -1.71 -0.93 -21.95
CA LEU A 319 -0.49 -0.69 -21.19
C LEU A 319 -0.04 -1.92 -20.40
N ASP A 320 1.28 -2.13 -20.30
CA ASP A 320 1.89 -3.05 -19.37
C ASP A 320 1.97 -2.39 -17.99
N VAL A 321 1.37 -3.04 -17.01
CA VAL A 321 1.28 -2.55 -15.63
C VAL A 321 2.64 -2.36 -14.98
N THR A 322 3.64 -3.16 -15.38
CA THR A 322 5.00 -3.05 -14.84
C THR A 322 5.72 -1.81 -15.35
N LYS A 323 5.33 -1.30 -16.53
CA LYS A 323 5.98 -0.17 -17.20
C LYS A 323 5.26 1.17 -16.96
N GLN A 324 4.02 1.16 -16.45
CA GLN A 324 3.18 2.37 -16.39
C GLN A 324 3.40 3.26 -15.15
N LYS A 325 4.15 2.84 -14.15
CA LYS A 325 4.21 3.54 -12.85
C LYS A 325 4.63 5.00 -12.97
N HIS A 326 5.75 5.27 -13.60
CA HIS A 326 6.21 6.65 -13.83
C HIS A 326 5.46 7.38 -14.96
N LEU A 327 4.53 6.72 -15.65
CA LEU A 327 3.82 7.33 -16.77
C LEU A 327 2.99 8.54 -16.36
N TYR A 328 2.44 8.53 -15.14
CA TYR A 328 1.63 9.62 -14.60
C TYR A 328 2.41 10.59 -13.68
N GLN A 329 3.72 10.39 -13.52
CA GLN A 329 4.59 11.27 -12.73
C GLN A 329 5.13 12.43 -13.61
N PHE A 330 4.25 13.33 -14.00
CA PHE A 330 4.56 14.40 -14.96
C PHE A 330 5.65 15.34 -14.46
N ASP A 331 5.63 15.70 -13.16
CA ASP A 331 6.67 16.55 -12.56
C ASP A 331 8.05 15.94 -12.65
N PHE A 332 8.16 14.65 -12.28
CA PHE A 332 9.42 13.91 -12.37
C PHE A 332 9.94 13.83 -13.81
N ILE A 333 9.05 13.60 -14.78
CA ILE A 333 9.40 13.52 -16.19
C ILE A 333 9.83 14.90 -16.71
N ALA A 334 9.13 15.97 -16.34
CA ALA A 334 9.48 17.33 -16.73
C ALA A 334 10.81 17.80 -16.14
N GLN A 335 11.08 17.48 -14.86
CA GLN A 335 12.36 17.79 -14.20
C GLN A 335 13.56 17.06 -14.78
N ASN A 336 13.35 15.87 -15.33
CA ASN A 336 14.42 15.02 -15.90
C ASN A 336 14.29 14.85 -17.42
N ASN A 337 13.70 15.85 -18.10
CA ASN A 337 13.35 15.78 -19.51
C ASN A 337 14.52 15.44 -20.44
N VAL A 338 15.71 15.99 -20.17
CA VAL A 338 16.90 15.77 -21.00
C VAL A 338 17.38 14.33 -20.92
N SER A 339 17.40 13.74 -19.72
CA SER A 339 17.76 12.33 -19.54
C SER A 339 16.75 11.40 -20.22
N PHE A 340 15.44 11.70 -20.12
CA PHE A 340 14.42 10.96 -20.84
C PHE A 340 14.53 11.12 -22.36
N ALA A 341 14.77 12.33 -22.86
CA ALA A 341 14.92 12.56 -24.30
C ALA A 341 16.13 11.82 -24.88
N ARG A 342 17.26 11.80 -24.16
CA ARG A 342 18.46 11.03 -24.57
C ARG A 342 18.23 9.52 -24.55
N ARG A 343 17.50 9.00 -23.56
CA ARG A 343 17.22 7.56 -23.47
C ARG A 343 16.18 7.11 -24.47
N LEU A 344 15.09 7.83 -24.60
CA LEU A 344 13.94 7.44 -25.42
C LEU A 344 14.14 7.83 -26.90
N LYS A 345 14.91 8.87 -27.16
CA LYS A 345 15.18 9.40 -28.52
C LYS A 345 13.89 9.60 -29.33
N PRO A 346 12.95 10.41 -28.85
CA PRO A 346 11.62 10.51 -29.47
C PRO A 346 11.67 10.98 -30.93
N TYR A 347 12.68 11.73 -31.32
CA TYR A 347 12.82 12.26 -32.68
C TYR A 347 13.20 11.19 -33.70
N GLU A 348 14.00 10.17 -33.34
CA GLU A 348 14.34 9.06 -34.22
C GLU A 348 13.11 8.20 -34.57
N VAL A 349 12.10 8.19 -33.70
CA VAL A 349 10.86 7.41 -33.87
C VAL A 349 9.84 8.19 -34.72
N LEU A 350 9.89 9.53 -34.73
CA LEU A 350 8.96 10.34 -35.50
C LEU A 350 9.02 10.10 -37.02
N ASP A 351 10.18 9.70 -37.52
CA ASP A 351 10.37 9.40 -38.96
C ASP A 351 9.75 8.05 -39.36
N VAL A 352 9.50 7.16 -38.39
CA VAL A 352 9.01 5.79 -38.64
C VAL A 352 7.52 5.65 -38.36
N VAL A 353 6.98 6.47 -37.46
CA VAL A 353 5.62 6.33 -36.90
C VAL A 353 4.75 7.53 -37.26
N ASP A 354 3.54 7.29 -37.78
CA ASP A 354 2.57 8.36 -38.04
C ASP A 354 2.11 9.04 -36.74
N THR A 355 2.29 10.34 -36.67
CA THR A 355 1.95 11.16 -35.50
C THR A 355 0.77 12.12 -35.72
N THR A 356 0.38 12.37 -36.96
CA THR A 356 -0.53 13.47 -37.28
C THR A 356 -2.00 13.06 -37.16
N THR A 357 -2.35 11.88 -37.64
CA THR A 357 -3.74 11.41 -37.69
C THR A 357 -4.32 11.08 -36.33
N ALA A 358 -3.63 10.28 -35.53
CA ALA A 358 -4.08 9.88 -34.19
C ALA A 358 -4.17 11.09 -33.24
N VAL A 359 -3.18 11.99 -33.24
CA VAL A 359 -3.20 13.20 -32.41
C VAL A 359 -4.34 14.15 -32.79
N SER A 360 -4.62 14.31 -34.09
CA SER A 360 -5.72 15.16 -34.56
C SER A 360 -7.09 14.61 -34.15
N TYR A 361 -7.27 13.30 -34.22
CA TYR A 361 -8.50 12.63 -33.76
C TYR A 361 -8.65 12.72 -32.26
N MET A 362 -7.60 12.47 -31.47
CA MET A 362 -7.60 12.61 -30.02
C MET A 362 -8.04 14.01 -29.58
N LYS A 363 -7.52 15.08 -30.21
CA LYS A 363 -7.94 16.46 -29.91
C LYS A 363 -9.44 16.68 -30.12
N LYS A 364 -10.03 16.10 -31.19
CA LYS A 364 -11.48 16.17 -31.43
C LYS A 364 -12.27 15.45 -30.35
N VAL A 365 -11.80 14.26 -29.93
CA VAL A 365 -12.44 13.48 -28.85
C VAL A 365 -12.41 14.24 -27.52
N LEU A 366 -11.24 14.78 -27.12
CA LEU A 366 -11.08 15.54 -25.88
C LEU A 366 -11.94 16.82 -25.87
N LYS A 367 -11.97 17.57 -26.97
CA LYS A 367 -12.82 18.77 -27.08
C LYS A 367 -14.29 18.44 -26.87
N ARG A 368 -14.81 17.39 -27.51
CA ARG A 368 -16.20 16.97 -27.33
C ARG A 368 -16.48 16.37 -25.95
N SER A 369 -15.52 15.71 -25.34
CA SER A 369 -15.67 15.22 -23.97
C SER A 369 -15.79 16.37 -22.97
N ALA A 370 -15.06 17.46 -23.16
CA ALA A 370 -15.15 18.67 -22.33
C ALA A 370 -16.51 19.39 -22.47
N ASP A 371 -17.12 19.37 -23.66
CA ASP A 371 -18.40 20.02 -23.93
C ASP A 371 -19.63 19.21 -23.42
N ARG A 372 -19.46 17.98 -22.96
CA ARG A 372 -20.54 17.08 -22.51
C ARG A 372 -21.37 17.58 -21.33
N PRO A 373 -20.82 18.21 -20.28
CA PRO A 373 -21.61 18.69 -19.15
C PRO A 373 -22.68 19.70 -19.51
N HIS A 374 -22.50 20.43 -20.61
CA HIS A 374 -23.40 21.54 -21.01
C HIS A 374 -24.52 21.12 -21.97
N ARG A 375 -24.49 19.90 -22.52
CA ARG A 375 -25.41 19.49 -23.59
C ARG A 375 -26.57 18.59 -23.23
N GLY A 376 -26.75 18.22 -21.96
CA GLY A 376 -27.86 17.33 -21.55
C GLY A 376 -27.77 15.93 -22.18
N ILE A 377 -28.82 15.15 -22.07
CA ILE A 377 -28.91 13.72 -22.37
C ILE A 377 -28.35 13.33 -23.76
N ARG A 378 -27.53 12.31 -23.78
CA ARG A 378 -26.78 11.75 -24.91
C ARG A 378 -27.59 11.51 -26.18
N SER A 379 -27.31 12.20 -27.25
CA SER A 379 -27.66 11.76 -28.60
C SER A 379 -26.72 10.58 -28.99
N LYS A 380 -27.28 9.50 -29.56
CA LYS A 380 -26.52 8.35 -30.07
C LYS A 380 -25.47 8.74 -31.14
N ARG A 381 -25.66 9.90 -31.78
CA ARG A 381 -24.77 10.45 -32.83
C ARG A 381 -23.50 11.13 -32.31
N ASP A 382 -23.38 11.37 -30.98
CA ASP A 382 -22.24 12.10 -30.40
C ASP A 382 -21.15 11.20 -29.78
N LYS A 383 -21.25 9.89 -29.92
CA LYS A 383 -20.18 8.97 -29.50
C LYS A 383 -19.11 8.88 -30.58
N TYR A 384 -17.91 9.35 -30.26
CA TYR A 384 -16.72 8.93 -30.99
C TYR A 384 -16.30 7.54 -30.54
N ASP A 385 -15.81 6.76 -31.49
CA ASP A 385 -15.15 5.51 -31.16
C ASP A 385 -13.87 5.78 -30.35
N PRO A 386 -13.49 4.89 -29.43
CA PRO A 386 -12.24 5.02 -28.71
C PRO A 386 -11.05 5.14 -29.67
N VAL A 387 -10.10 6.03 -29.36
CA VAL A 387 -8.94 6.27 -30.22
C VAL A 387 -8.15 4.97 -30.46
N LEU A 388 -8.00 4.14 -29.43
CA LEU A 388 -7.29 2.86 -29.49
C LEU A 388 -7.98 1.81 -30.36
N SER A 389 -9.27 1.94 -30.65
CA SER A 389 -9.97 1.04 -31.57
C SER A 389 -9.76 1.39 -33.04
N LEU A 390 -9.52 2.67 -33.35
CA LEU A 390 -9.31 3.15 -34.71
C LEU A 390 -7.83 3.20 -35.09
N TYR A 391 -6.98 3.53 -34.13
CA TYR A 391 -5.54 3.71 -34.34
C TYR A 391 -4.77 2.76 -33.43
N ASN A 392 -4.08 1.79 -34.02
CA ASN A 392 -3.24 0.87 -33.25
C ASN A 392 -2.10 1.63 -32.59
N PRO A 393 -1.96 1.59 -31.24
CA PRO A 393 -0.95 2.34 -30.51
C PRO A 393 0.49 1.91 -30.82
N THR A 394 0.71 0.74 -31.42
CA THR A 394 2.04 0.29 -31.87
C THR A 394 2.49 0.98 -33.17
N ARG A 395 1.56 1.48 -33.97
CA ARG A 395 1.83 2.10 -35.29
C ARG A 395 1.66 3.61 -35.27
N PHE A 396 0.75 4.14 -34.43
CA PHE A 396 0.39 5.54 -34.42
C PHE A 396 0.80 6.20 -33.09
N MET A 397 1.81 7.06 -33.13
CA MET A 397 2.19 7.83 -31.95
C MET A 397 1.08 8.83 -31.61
N GLY A 398 0.67 8.86 -30.33
CA GLY A 398 -0.47 9.67 -29.89
C GLY A 398 -1.80 8.93 -29.87
N SER A 399 -1.82 7.65 -30.29
CA SER A 399 -2.90 6.73 -29.97
C SER A 399 -2.76 6.29 -28.51
N THR A 400 -3.40 7.01 -27.62
CA THR A 400 -3.34 6.80 -26.16
C THR A 400 -4.75 6.61 -25.61
N SER A 401 -4.90 6.24 -24.34
CA SER A 401 -6.20 6.30 -23.70
C SER A 401 -6.65 7.77 -23.52
N GLU A 402 -7.95 8.02 -23.62
CA GLU A 402 -8.54 9.36 -23.47
C GLU A 402 -8.23 9.96 -22.08
N GLU A 403 -8.25 9.11 -21.05
CA GLU A 403 -7.92 9.50 -19.68
C GLU A 403 -6.48 10.00 -19.56
N PHE A 404 -5.52 9.28 -20.15
CA PHE A 404 -4.14 9.70 -20.17
C PHE A 404 -3.93 10.99 -20.93
N ALA A 405 -4.53 11.12 -22.12
CA ALA A 405 -4.42 12.34 -22.92
C ALA A 405 -5.03 13.55 -22.20
N ALA A 406 -6.18 13.38 -21.52
CA ALA A 406 -6.79 14.42 -20.71
C ALA A 406 -5.91 14.81 -19.52
N ALA A 407 -5.28 13.85 -18.84
CA ALA A 407 -4.35 14.12 -17.75
C ALA A 407 -3.12 14.92 -18.21
N VAL A 408 -2.52 14.56 -19.35
CA VAL A 408 -1.40 15.30 -19.96
C VAL A 408 -1.83 16.72 -20.34
N ASP A 409 -3.00 16.89 -20.95
CA ASP A 409 -3.50 18.22 -21.33
C ASP A 409 -3.82 19.09 -20.10
N SER A 410 -4.37 18.49 -19.04
CA SER A 410 -4.62 19.17 -17.77
C SER A 410 -3.32 19.65 -17.13
N TYR A 411 -2.30 18.78 -17.09
CA TYR A 411 -0.98 19.13 -16.56
C TYR A 411 -0.32 20.27 -17.35
N VAL A 412 -0.35 20.20 -18.68
CA VAL A 412 0.23 21.25 -19.53
C VAL A 412 -0.48 22.59 -19.35
N LYS A 413 -1.82 22.60 -19.12
CA LYS A 413 -2.58 23.82 -18.87
C LYS A 413 -2.34 24.39 -17.47
N SER A 414 -2.27 23.54 -16.46
CA SER A 414 -2.10 23.97 -15.07
C SER A 414 -0.66 24.37 -14.75
N ASN A 415 0.34 23.70 -15.38
CA ASN A 415 1.77 23.91 -15.17
C ASN A 415 2.14 24.23 -13.69
N PRO A 416 1.82 23.34 -12.72
CA PRO A 416 1.79 23.68 -11.30
C PRO A 416 3.14 24.12 -10.74
N HIS A 417 4.24 23.60 -11.28
CA HIS A 417 5.60 23.90 -10.85
C HIS A 417 6.40 24.76 -11.85
N GLN A 418 5.72 25.34 -12.86
CA GLN A 418 6.33 26.18 -13.89
C GLN A 418 7.54 25.52 -14.59
N LEU A 419 7.46 24.21 -14.81
CA LEU A 419 8.51 23.40 -15.45
C LEU A 419 8.44 23.45 -16.98
N LEU A 420 7.31 23.89 -17.54
CA LEU A 420 7.09 24.04 -18.97
C LEU A 420 7.15 25.52 -19.35
N ALA A 421 7.64 25.80 -20.56
CA ALA A 421 7.71 27.18 -21.08
C ALA A 421 6.29 27.74 -21.30
N ASP A 422 5.99 28.87 -20.68
CA ASP A 422 4.76 29.61 -20.89
C ASP A 422 4.99 30.67 -21.97
N LYS A 423 4.10 30.71 -22.96
CA LYS A 423 4.20 31.71 -24.05
C LYS A 423 3.98 33.14 -23.58
N GLU A 424 3.34 33.35 -22.43
CA GLU A 424 2.92 34.65 -21.92
C GLU A 424 3.83 35.23 -20.83
N LYS A 425 4.70 34.43 -20.24
CA LYS A 425 5.61 34.88 -19.18
C LYS A 425 7.05 34.82 -19.64
N THR A 426 7.66 35.98 -19.84
CA THR A 426 9.11 36.12 -19.98
C THR A 426 9.80 35.47 -18.78
N PRO A 427 10.81 34.62 -18.98
CA PRO A 427 11.47 33.93 -17.87
C PRO A 427 12.16 35.00 -16.99
N SER A 428 11.78 35.07 -15.74
CA SER A 428 12.55 35.83 -14.76
C SER A 428 13.95 35.20 -14.69
N HIS A 429 15.00 36.05 -14.76
CA HIS A 429 16.40 35.70 -14.93
C HIS A 429 17.03 34.72 -13.90
N LYS A 430 16.26 34.11 -13.01
CA LYS A 430 16.77 33.30 -11.91
C LYS A 430 16.74 31.78 -12.13
N ASN A 431 15.99 31.27 -13.09
CA ASN A 431 15.95 29.81 -13.37
C ASN A 431 16.71 29.48 -14.65
N ARG A 432 17.99 29.16 -14.53
CA ARG A 432 18.90 28.74 -15.62
C ARG A 432 18.58 27.35 -16.23
N ARG A 433 17.51 26.68 -15.86
CA ARG A 433 17.09 25.44 -16.52
C ARG A 433 16.32 25.79 -17.79
N ALA A 434 16.74 25.21 -18.91
CA ALA A 434 15.99 25.30 -20.15
C ALA A 434 14.60 24.68 -19.92
N LEU A 435 13.57 25.53 -19.89
CA LEU A 435 12.18 25.10 -19.76
C LEU A 435 11.81 24.31 -21.02
N MET A 436 11.15 23.17 -20.82
CA MET A 436 10.72 22.32 -21.93
C MET A 436 9.51 22.92 -22.64
N ASP A 437 9.52 22.91 -24.01
CA ASP A 437 8.35 23.31 -24.79
C ASP A 437 7.17 22.34 -24.53
N PRO A 438 5.95 22.84 -24.26
CA PRO A 438 4.75 22.04 -24.11
C PRO A 438 4.48 21.04 -25.25
N LYS A 439 4.88 21.38 -26.49
CA LYS A 439 4.77 20.46 -27.63
C LYS A 439 5.74 19.29 -27.51
N GLN A 440 6.99 19.57 -27.15
CA GLN A 440 8.01 18.54 -26.93
C GLN A 440 7.62 17.61 -25.77
N PHE A 441 7.06 18.17 -24.69
CA PHE A 441 6.54 17.38 -23.58
C PHE A 441 5.45 16.40 -24.01
N ARG A 442 4.47 16.85 -24.83
CA ARG A 442 3.44 15.95 -25.35
C ARG A 442 4.01 14.82 -26.22
N ILE A 443 4.99 15.14 -27.07
CA ILE A 443 5.67 14.12 -27.91
C ILE A 443 6.38 13.12 -27.01
N LEU A 444 7.12 13.59 -26.01
CA LEU A 444 7.81 12.72 -25.05
C LEU A 444 6.81 11.81 -24.31
N MET A 445 5.68 12.35 -23.86
CA MET A 445 4.65 11.58 -23.16
C MET A 445 3.98 10.54 -24.06
N ASN A 446 3.67 10.88 -25.30
CA ASN A 446 3.13 9.94 -26.29
C ASN A 446 4.12 8.82 -26.59
N HIS A 447 5.39 9.14 -26.75
CA HIS A 447 6.43 8.12 -26.96
C HIS A 447 6.62 7.23 -25.74
N LYS A 448 6.62 7.81 -24.53
CA LYS A 448 6.69 7.05 -23.27
C LYS A 448 5.48 6.11 -23.14
N TYR A 449 4.28 6.54 -23.50
CA TYR A 449 3.09 5.70 -23.53
C TYR A 449 3.28 4.51 -24.48
N MET A 450 3.76 4.75 -25.69
CA MET A 450 4.04 3.72 -26.68
C MET A 450 5.06 2.69 -26.17
N ARG A 451 6.12 3.14 -25.48
CA ARG A 451 7.11 2.27 -24.82
C ARG A 451 6.56 1.49 -23.62
N SER A 452 5.45 1.93 -23.07
CA SER A 452 4.79 1.28 -21.92
C SER A 452 3.70 0.29 -22.34
N LEU A 453 3.52 0.05 -23.64
CA LEU A 453 2.55 -0.95 -24.14
C LEU A 453 2.94 -2.36 -23.70
N VAL A 454 1.92 -3.20 -23.55
CA VAL A 454 2.08 -4.64 -23.31
C VAL A 454 2.73 -5.29 -24.54
N GLU A 455 3.62 -6.24 -24.31
CA GLU A 455 4.29 -6.95 -25.38
C GLU A 455 3.36 -8.03 -25.97
N PRO A 456 3.34 -8.18 -27.31
CA PRO A 456 2.63 -9.28 -27.93
C PRO A 456 3.17 -10.62 -27.42
N GLY A 457 2.28 -11.57 -27.17
CA GLY A 457 2.63 -12.88 -26.60
C GLY A 457 2.59 -12.93 -25.07
N GLU A 458 2.38 -11.80 -24.36
CA GLU A 458 2.26 -11.80 -22.89
C GLU A 458 1.10 -12.71 -22.45
N ALA A 459 1.39 -13.65 -21.55
CA ALA A 459 0.43 -14.63 -21.03
C ALA A 459 -0.47 -14.00 -19.96
N VAL A 460 -1.38 -13.13 -20.35
CA VAL A 460 -2.24 -12.34 -19.43
C VAL A 460 -3.24 -13.20 -18.68
N GLY A 461 -3.65 -14.35 -19.22
CA GLY A 461 -4.49 -15.32 -18.50
C GLY A 461 -3.78 -15.93 -17.30
N LEU A 462 -2.49 -16.24 -17.42
CA LEU A 462 -1.67 -16.71 -16.30
C LEU A 462 -1.54 -15.62 -15.21
N LEU A 463 -1.27 -14.39 -15.63
CA LEU A 463 -1.19 -13.24 -14.71
C LEU A 463 -2.51 -13.00 -13.97
N ALA A 464 -3.64 -13.13 -14.67
CA ALA A 464 -4.97 -13.01 -14.08
C ALA A 464 -5.22 -14.08 -13.00
N SER A 465 -4.91 -15.35 -13.31
CA SER A 465 -5.10 -16.44 -12.36
C SER A 465 -4.22 -16.32 -11.13
N GLN A 466 -2.95 -15.95 -11.30
CA GLN A 466 -2.02 -15.72 -10.19
C GLN A 466 -2.47 -14.55 -9.31
N GLY A 467 -2.88 -13.43 -9.91
CA GLY A 467 -3.37 -12.25 -9.20
C GLY A 467 -4.63 -12.56 -8.38
N PHE A 468 -5.59 -13.28 -8.96
CA PHE A 468 -6.82 -13.69 -8.27
C PHE A 468 -6.55 -14.60 -7.07
N VAL A 469 -5.71 -15.61 -7.23
CA VAL A 469 -5.37 -16.55 -6.16
C VAL A 469 -4.61 -15.88 -5.03
N LEU A 470 -3.69 -14.98 -5.35
CA LEU A 470 -2.96 -14.23 -4.33
C LEU A 470 -3.91 -13.35 -3.52
N PHE A 471 -4.87 -12.71 -4.19
CA PHE A 471 -5.92 -11.95 -3.53
C PHE A 471 -6.78 -12.82 -2.62
N VAL A 472 -7.33 -13.93 -3.11
CA VAL A 472 -8.16 -14.85 -2.32
C VAL A 472 -7.36 -15.48 -1.17
N GLY A 473 -6.09 -15.83 -1.38
CA GLY A 473 -5.23 -16.42 -0.36
C GLY A 473 -4.87 -15.46 0.76
N VAL A 474 -4.61 -14.18 0.44
CA VAL A 474 -4.24 -13.16 1.43
C VAL A 474 -5.46 -12.61 2.17
N PHE A 475 -6.59 -12.43 1.47
CA PHE A 475 -7.77 -11.71 2.00
C PHE A 475 -8.90 -12.57 2.54
N ARG A 476 -8.76 -13.90 2.59
CA ARG A 476 -9.83 -14.78 3.04
C ARG A 476 -10.30 -14.53 4.48
N VAL A 477 -9.48 -13.89 5.32
CA VAL A 477 -9.89 -13.48 6.68
C VAL A 477 -10.89 -12.32 6.67
N THR A 478 -10.85 -11.49 5.62
CA THR A 478 -11.78 -10.36 5.40
C THR A 478 -12.67 -10.58 4.16
N GLY A 479 -12.46 -11.67 3.43
CA GLY A 479 -12.90 -11.86 2.06
C GLY A 479 -14.42 -12.01 1.85
N ILE A 480 -15.16 -12.53 2.80
CA ILE A 480 -16.62 -12.64 2.66
C ILE A 480 -17.25 -11.23 2.70
N HIS A 481 -16.76 -10.36 3.55
CA HIS A 481 -17.23 -8.97 3.62
C HIS A 481 -16.84 -8.15 2.38
N PHE A 482 -15.70 -8.42 1.78
CA PHE A 482 -15.22 -7.70 0.61
C PHE A 482 -15.94 -8.11 -0.69
N PHE A 483 -16.24 -9.39 -0.86
CA PHE A 483 -17.07 -9.86 -1.98
C PHE A 483 -18.51 -9.30 -1.91
N PHE A 484 -19.08 -9.18 -0.72
CA PHE A 484 -20.37 -8.53 -0.51
C PHE A 484 -20.33 -7.02 -0.76
N GLN A 485 -19.23 -6.34 -0.41
CA GLN A 485 -19.05 -4.93 -0.75
C GLN A 485 -18.75 -4.71 -2.23
N CYS A 486 -18.00 -5.57 -2.90
CA CYS A 486 -17.83 -5.56 -4.35
C CYS A 486 -19.14 -5.80 -5.08
N GLY A 487 -19.98 -6.74 -4.63
CA GLY A 487 -21.28 -6.99 -5.21
C GLY A 487 -22.27 -5.83 -5.04
N ARG A 488 -22.19 -5.07 -3.94
CA ARG A 488 -22.97 -3.84 -3.73
C ARG A 488 -22.44 -2.62 -4.49
N ALA A 489 -21.13 -2.57 -4.74
CA ALA A 489 -20.51 -1.47 -5.51
C ALA A 489 -20.77 -1.59 -7.03
N LEU A 490 -21.36 -2.67 -7.48
CA LEU A 490 -21.77 -2.90 -8.87
C LEU A 490 -23.23 -2.52 -9.16
N ASP A 491 -23.90 -1.83 -8.23
CA ASP A 491 -25.23 -1.29 -8.51
C ASP A 491 -25.11 -0.11 -9.50
N PRO A 492 -25.60 -0.24 -10.74
CA PRO A 492 -25.47 0.78 -11.78
C PRO A 492 -26.24 2.07 -11.48
N ASN A 493 -27.05 2.10 -10.41
CA ASN A 493 -27.89 3.22 -10.04
C ASN A 493 -27.32 4.06 -8.88
N ASP A 494 -26.16 3.71 -8.31
CA ASP A 494 -25.51 4.50 -7.26
C ASP A 494 -24.61 5.58 -7.88
N PRO A 495 -24.90 6.90 -7.69
CA PRO A 495 -24.10 7.99 -8.25
C PRO A 495 -22.70 8.13 -7.63
N LYS A 496 -22.33 7.29 -6.66
CA LYS A 496 -21.00 7.25 -6.02
C LYS A 496 -20.09 6.17 -6.60
N HIS A 497 -20.33 5.71 -7.82
CA HIS A 497 -19.41 4.81 -8.52
C HIS A 497 -18.04 5.46 -8.74
N LEU A 498 -17.22 5.42 -7.72
CA LEU A 498 -15.77 5.46 -7.87
C LEU A 498 -15.33 4.07 -8.37
N PRO A 499 -14.58 3.99 -9.47
CA PRO A 499 -14.13 2.70 -9.98
C PRO A 499 -13.33 1.98 -8.89
N LEU A 500 -13.66 0.74 -8.62
CA LEU A 500 -13.08 -0.14 -7.58
C LEU A 500 -11.54 -0.23 -7.62
N CYS A 501 -10.90 0.32 -8.64
CA CYS A 501 -9.47 0.42 -8.83
C CYS A 501 -8.74 1.24 -7.74
N TRP A 502 -9.44 2.06 -6.95
CA TRP A 502 -8.83 2.99 -6.00
C TRP A 502 -8.72 2.46 -4.57
N TYR A 503 -9.38 1.36 -4.24
CA TYR A 503 -9.46 0.89 -2.85
C TYR A 503 -8.50 -0.24 -2.46
N VAL A 504 -7.75 -0.81 -3.39
CA VAL A 504 -6.79 -1.87 -3.07
C VAL A 504 -5.36 -1.32 -3.05
N LYS A 505 -5.01 -0.63 -1.99
CA LYS A 505 -3.64 -0.18 -1.69
C LYS A 505 -2.84 -1.32 -1.06
N ILE A 506 -2.41 -2.30 -1.86
CA ILE A 506 -1.56 -3.40 -1.40
C ILE A 506 -0.40 -3.56 -2.37
N SER A 507 0.77 -3.86 -1.79
CA SER A 507 2.10 -3.97 -2.43
C SER A 507 2.10 -3.84 -3.96
N THR A 508 2.65 -2.79 -4.40
CA THR A 508 2.38 -2.07 -5.64
C THR A 508 2.58 -2.85 -6.95
N THR A 509 3.44 -3.87 -7.01
CA THR A 509 3.68 -4.63 -8.25
C THR A 509 2.60 -5.67 -8.53
N VAL A 510 2.15 -6.35 -7.49
CA VAL A 510 1.07 -7.35 -7.59
C VAL A 510 -0.28 -6.67 -7.80
N GLN A 511 -0.49 -5.54 -7.13
CA GLN A 511 -1.70 -4.75 -7.21
C GLN A 511 -1.96 -4.18 -8.61
N SER A 512 -0.93 -3.67 -9.27
CA SER A 512 -1.06 -3.10 -10.60
C SER A 512 -1.33 -4.18 -11.67
N ARG A 513 -0.70 -5.35 -11.57
CA ARG A 513 -1.02 -6.52 -12.42
C ARG A 513 -2.42 -7.05 -12.14
N PHE A 514 -2.82 -7.09 -10.85
CA PHE A 514 -4.15 -7.54 -10.46
C PHE A 514 -5.27 -6.63 -10.97
N THR A 515 -5.13 -5.31 -10.87
CA THR A 515 -6.16 -4.36 -11.32
C THR A 515 -6.48 -4.51 -12.81
N ARG A 516 -5.47 -4.76 -13.64
CA ARG A 516 -5.68 -5.03 -15.07
C ARG A 516 -6.27 -6.41 -15.34
N SER A 517 -5.78 -7.43 -14.66
CA SER A 517 -6.32 -8.77 -14.78
C SER A 517 -7.77 -8.85 -14.35
N PHE A 518 -8.18 -8.08 -13.32
CA PHE A 518 -9.57 -8.00 -12.87
C PHE A 518 -10.45 -7.16 -13.82
N ARG A 519 -9.93 -6.06 -14.39
CA ARG A 519 -10.60 -5.35 -15.50
C ARG A 519 -10.81 -6.24 -16.71
N ALA A 520 -9.85 -7.12 -16.98
CA ALA A 520 -9.96 -8.12 -18.04
C ALA A 520 -11.08 -9.15 -17.81
N TRP A 521 -11.49 -9.34 -16.57
CA TRP A 521 -12.49 -10.33 -16.18
C TRP A 521 -13.90 -9.74 -15.96
N CYS A 522 -13.99 -8.45 -15.63
CA CYS A 522 -15.25 -7.76 -15.36
C CYS A 522 -15.79 -6.98 -16.57
N CYS A 523 -15.03 -6.82 -17.64
CA CYS A 523 -15.46 -6.32 -18.95
C CYS A 523 -15.64 -7.46 -19.94
#